data_c9be1fdd611774306c8e8e88a066c075
#
_entry.id   c9be1fdd611774306c8e8e88a066c075
#
_cell.length_a   1.000
_cell.length_b   1.000
_cell.length_c   1.000
_cell.angle_alpha   90.00
_cell.angle_beta   90.00
_cell.angle_gamma   90.00
#
_symmetry.space_group_name_H-M   'P 1'
#
loop_
_entity.id
_entity.type
_entity.pdbx_description
1 polymer ?
#
loop_
_entity_poly.entity_id
_entity_poly.type
_entity_poly.pdbx_seq_one_letter_code
_entity_poly.pdbx_strand_id
1 'polypeptide(L)'
;MATETAAIPRMTAPGSMRIGLFIPCYVDLLFPEVGIATLELLERLGLEVGYPLGQTCCGQPMSNSGDEANAAQSEHLFVENFKDFDCIVGPTGSCVKQVRHHFDTIEQTDAVRHVRQHTYELVEFLHDIAKVQDFPWAEFPHSVGLHNSCSSIRGLGLAKPSEIMGTPFNKTADLLEKVKGLVLVPLDRPDDCCGFGGTFCVTDPAVSARMGMEKVRDHLRHGAEYIASPDMSCLMHQQGIARRAGLDIKFIHVAQILNGGPFPQRGESIQ
;
A
#
# COMPACT_ATOMS: atom_id res chain seq x y z
N MET A 1 -16.82 36.93 3.83
CA MET A 1 -16.48 36.32 2.54
C MET A 1 -16.55 34.85 2.76
N ALA A 2 -17.58 34.20 2.23
CA ALA A 2 -17.76 32.75 2.36
C ALA A 2 -16.76 32.04 1.42
N THR A 3 -15.91 31.20 1.97
CA THR A 3 -15.03 30.31 1.20
C THR A 3 -15.89 29.31 0.45
N GLU A 4 -15.96 29.45 -0.85
CA GLU A 4 -16.58 28.50 -1.76
C GLU A 4 -15.80 27.19 -1.67
N THR A 5 -16.40 26.19 -1.03
CA THR A 5 -15.88 24.82 -0.99
C THR A 5 -16.00 24.25 -2.41
N ALA A 6 -14.88 24.11 -3.10
CA ALA A 6 -14.85 23.49 -4.42
C ALA A 6 -15.52 22.10 -4.36
N ALA A 7 -16.57 21.93 -5.11
CA ALA A 7 -17.31 20.67 -5.17
C ALA A 7 -16.42 19.57 -5.77
N ILE A 8 -16.19 18.53 -4.98
CA ILE A 8 -15.53 17.30 -5.44
C ILE A 8 -16.33 16.74 -6.63
N PRO A 9 -15.72 16.43 -7.78
CA PRO A 9 -16.43 15.84 -8.88
C PRO A 9 -17.02 14.48 -8.46
N ARG A 10 -18.34 14.43 -8.28
CA ARG A 10 -19.03 13.18 -7.97
C ARG A 10 -18.87 12.23 -9.15
N MET A 11 -18.30 11.07 -8.90
CA MET A 11 -18.38 9.96 -9.85
C MET A 11 -19.84 9.59 -10.04
N THR A 12 -20.39 9.94 -11.20
CA THR A 12 -21.75 9.53 -11.60
C THR A 12 -21.67 8.13 -12.17
N ALA A 13 -21.83 7.11 -11.33
CA ALA A 13 -22.11 5.75 -11.77
C ALA A 13 -23.47 5.31 -11.24
N PRO A 14 -24.27 4.56 -12.02
CA PRO A 14 -25.56 4.05 -11.58
C PRO A 14 -25.36 2.90 -10.58
N GLY A 15 -25.81 3.09 -9.34
CA GLY A 15 -25.70 2.16 -8.24
C GLY A 15 -24.39 2.38 -7.45
N SER A 16 -24.48 2.77 -6.19
CA SER A 16 -23.30 3.02 -5.35
C SER A 16 -22.45 1.74 -5.23
N MET A 17 -21.26 1.74 -5.82
CA MET A 17 -20.28 0.66 -5.65
C MET A 17 -19.93 0.53 -4.17
N ARG A 18 -20.15 -0.64 -3.59
CA ARG A 18 -19.84 -0.94 -2.20
C ARG A 18 -18.40 -1.41 -2.08
N ILE A 19 -17.57 -0.62 -1.41
CA ILE A 19 -16.16 -0.93 -1.20
C ILE A 19 -15.97 -1.63 0.15
N GLY A 20 -15.41 -2.85 0.13
CA GLY A 20 -14.93 -3.52 1.32
C GLY A 20 -13.52 -3.04 1.66
N LEU A 21 -13.35 -2.34 2.78
CA LEU A 21 -12.03 -1.89 3.22
C LEU A 21 -11.30 -3.04 3.92
N PHE A 22 -10.24 -3.51 3.28
CA PHE A 22 -9.35 -4.52 3.84
C PHE A 22 -8.13 -3.86 4.48
N ILE A 23 -8.04 -3.89 5.81
CA ILE A 23 -6.86 -3.41 6.53
C ILE A 23 -6.04 -4.62 7.01
N PRO A 24 -4.82 -4.81 6.49
CA PRO A 24 -3.95 -5.92 6.89
C PRO A 24 -3.65 -5.92 8.38
N CYS A 25 -3.54 -7.11 8.98
CA CYS A 25 -3.43 -7.31 10.43
C CYS A 25 -2.29 -6.48 11.07
N TYR A 26 -1.13 -6.38 10.44
CA TYR A 26 -0.01 -5.60 10.97
C TYR A 26 -0.20 -4.07 10.78
N VAL A 27 -0.98 -3.65 9.77
CA VAL A 27 -1.38 -2.24 9.61
C VAL A 27 -2.35 -1.87 10.72
N ASP A 28 -3.39 -2.68 10.94
CA ASP A 28 -4.37 -2.47 11.99
C ASP A 28 -3.71 -2.40 13.39
N LEU A 29 -2.77 -3.30 13.66
CA LEU A 29 -2.12 -3.40 14.97
C LEU A 29 -1.04 -2.34 15.22
N LEU A 30 -0.21 -2.03 14.22
CA LEU A 30 1.02 -1.25 14.40
C LEU A 30 0.98 0.13 13.74
N PHE A 31 0.12 0.32 12.74
CA PHE A 31 0.06 1.53 11.92
C PHE A 31 -1.40 1.91 11.60
N PRO A 32 -2.28 1.98 12.61
CA PRO A 32 -3.72 2.22 12.38
C PRO A 32 -4.01 3.52 11.62
N GLU A 33 -3.12 4.50 11.71
CA GLU A 33 -3.20 5.76 10.98
C GLU A 33 -3.19 5.57 9.46
N VAL A 34 -2.57 4.51 8.94
CA VAL A 34 -2.60 4.17 7.50
C VAL A 34 -3.98 3.65 7.10
N GLY A 35 -4.59 2.83 7.96
CA GLY A 35 -5.95 2.34 7.77
C GLY A 35 -6.97 3.48 7.79
N ILE A 36 -6.85 4.38 8.77
CA ILE A 36 -7.71 5.57 8.90
C ILE A 36 -7.54 6.49 7.67
N ALA A 37 -6.31 6.79 7.25
CA ALA A 37 -6.06 7.60 6.07
C ALA A 37 -6.64 6.98 4.79
N THR A 38 -6.61 5.64 4.69
CA THR A 38 -7.22 4.92 3.56
C THR A 38 -8.73 5.07 3.56
N LEU A 39 -9.38 4.88 4.71
CA LEU A 39 -10.82 5.07 4.86
C LEU A 39 -11.24 6.50 4.48
N GLU A 40 -10.63 7.49 5.14
CA GLU A 40 -10.94 8.90 4.91
C GLU A 40 -10.74 9.32 3.44
N LEU A 41 -9.68 8.81 2.79
CA LEU A 41 -9.41 9.08 1.37
C LEU A 41 -10.53 8.53 0.48
N LEU A 42 -10.97 7.30 0.70
CA LEU A 42 -12.05 6.68 -0.08
C LEU A 42 -13.39 7.41 0.17
N GLU A 43 -13.69 7.79 1.41
CA GLU A 43 -14.89 8.56 1.76
C GLU A 43 -14.87 9.97 1.15
N ARG A 44 -13.72 10.66 1.14
CA ARG A 44 -13.55 11.96 0.45
C ARG A 44 -13.82 11.89 -1.04
N LEU A 45 -13.54 10.75 -1.65
CA LEU A 45 -13.87 10.48 -3.07
C LEU A 45 -15.36 10.17 -3.28
N GLY A 46 -16.17 10.17 -2.21
CA GLY A 46 -17.62 9.93 -2.28
C GLY A 46 -18.00 8.46 -2.42
N LEU A 47 -17.10 7.53 -2.07
CA LEU A 47 -17.34 6.10 -2.14
C LEU A 47 -18.05 5.60 -0.86
N GLU A 48 -18.92 4.60 -1.00
CA GLU A 48 -19.53 3.90 0.12
C GLU A 48 -18.57 2.80 0.62
N VAL A 49 -18.02 2.99 1.81
CA VAL A 49 -17.00 2.11 2.38
C VAL A 49 -17.55 1.31 3.56
N GLY A 50 -17.48 -0.01 3.47
CA GLY A 50 -17.78 -0.93 4.55
C GLY A 50 -16.51 -1.53 5.15
N TYR A 51 -16.45 -1.62 6.49
CA TYR A 51 -15.36 -2.24 7.21
C TYR A 51 -15.85 -3.49 7.93
N PRO A 52 -15.58 -4.70 7.41
CA PRO A 52 -15.97 -5.94 8.09
C PRO A 52 -15.20 -6.11 9.40
N LEU A 53 -15.89 -6.08 10.55
CA LEU A 53 -15.25 -6.22 11.87
C LEU A 53 -14.65 -7.60 12.12
N GLY A 54 -15.06 -8.61 11.36
CA GLY A 54 -14.53 -9.97 11.45
C GLY A 54 -13.28 -10.22 10.60
N GLN A 55 -12.78 -9.21 9.88
CA GLN A 55 -11.59 -9.39 9.06
C GLN A 55 -10.33 -9.66 9.89
N THR A 56 -9.40 -10.40 9.30
CA THR A 56 -8.13 -10.77 9.93
C THR A 56 -6.97 -10.73 8.93
N CYS A 57 -5.97 -11.58 9.13
CA CYS A 57 -4.82 -11.73 8.25
C CYS A 57 -5.22 -12.27 6.87
N CYS A 58 -4.50 -11.86 5.82
CA CYS A 58 -4.59 -12.45 4.47
C CYS A 58 -4.00 -13.86 4.35
N GLY A 59 -3.45 -14.42 5.42
CA GLY A 59 -2.82 -15.74 5.39
C GLY A 59 -1.38 -15.80 4.88
N GLN A 60 -0.80 -14.70 4.41
CA GLN A 60 0.54 -14.69 3.80
C GLN A 60 1.66 -15.28 4.67
N PRO A 61 1.75 -15.01 5.99
CA PRO A 61 2.79 -15.61 6.83
C PRO A 61 2.71 -17.13 6.89
N MET A 62 1.50 -17.69 6.96
CA MET A 62 1.26 -19.13 6.96
C MET A 62 1.60 -19.72 5.59
N SER A 63 1.12 -19.13 4.52
CA SER A 63 1.42 -19.55 3.15
C SER A 63 2.93 -19.55 2.87
N ASN A 64 3.65 -18.49 3.28
CA ASN A 64 5.10 -18.39 3.09
C ASN A 64 5.90 -19.42 3.91
N SER A 65 5.34 -19.94 5.00
CA SER A 65 5.98 -20.97 5.84
C SER A 65 5.54 -22.40 5.51
N GLY A 66 4.64 -22.58 4.55
CA GLY A 66 4.10 -23.90 4.17
C GLY A 66 3.03 -24.42 5.13
N ASP A 67 2.47 -23.58 5.99
CA ASP A 67 1.37 -23.95 6.89
C ASP A 67 0.02 -23.78 6.17
N GLU A 68 -0.25 -24.71 5.25
CA GLU A 68 -1.45 -24.69 4.40
C GLU A 68 -2.75 -24.76 5.20
N ALA A 69 -2.77 -25.50 6.32
CA ALA A 69 -3.98 -25.65 7.13
C ALA A 69 -4.43 -24.33 7.76
N ASN A 70 -3.51 -23.56 8.32
CA ASN A 70 -3.81 -22.25 8.89
C ASN A 70 -3.99 -21.17 7.79
N ALA A 71 -3.30 -21.30 6.65
CA ALA A 71 -3.54 -20.46 5.48
C ALA A 71 -4.99 -20.61 5.00
N ALA A 72 -5.48 -21.85 4.83
CA ALA A 72 -6.85 -22.13 4.40
C ALA A 72 -7.91 -21.52 5.32
N GLN A 73 -7.70 -21.55 6.65
CA GLN A 73 -8.61 -20.92 7.60
C GLN A 73 -8.69 -19.40 7.40
N SER A 74 -7.54 -18.75 7.19
CA SER A 74 -7.47 -17.31 6.92
C SER A 74 -8.13 -16.95 5.59
N GLU A 75 -7.90 -17.77 4.55
CA GLU A 75 -8.50 -17.59 3.23
C GLU A 75 -10.03 -17.71 3.27
N HIS A 76 -10.56 -18.74 3.95
CA HIS A 76 -12.01 -18.89 4.16
C HIS A 76 -12.62 -17.69 4.89
N LEU A 77 -12.00 -17.26 5.98
CA LEU A 77 -12.50 -16.14 6.76
C LEU A 77 -12.45 -14.82 5.95
N PHE A 78 -11.42 -14.63 5.15
CA PHE A 78 -11.34 -13.47 4.24
C PHE A 78 -12.49 -13.48 3.25
N VAL A 79 -12.75 -14.61 2.58
CA VAL A 79 -13.85 -14.73 1.62
C VAL A 79 -15.20 -14.46 2.30
N GLU A 80 -15.46 -15.02 3.47
CA GLU A 80 -16.71 -14.79 4.20
C GLU A 80 -16.93 -13.31 4.55
N ASN A 81 -15.87 -12.57 4.87
CA ASN A 81 -15.99 -11.16 5.20
C ASN A 81 -16.16 -10.26 3.98
N PHE A 82 -15.68 -10.67 2.81
CA PHE A 82 -15.58 -9.76 1.66
C PHE A 82 -16.39 -10.16 0.43
N LYS A 83 -17.00 -11.35 0.39
CA LYS A 83 -17.72 -11.89 -0.80
C LYS A 83 -18.90 -11.04 -1.30
N ASP A 84 -19.47 -10.20 -0.44
CA ASP A 84 -20.66 -9.39 -0.76
C ASP A 84 -20.33 -7.94 -1.16
N PHE A 85 -19.03 -7.58 -1.28
CA PHE A 85 -18.59 -6.27 -1.75
C PHE A 85 -18.30 -6.29 -3.26
N ASP A 86 -18.56 -5.17 -3.93
CA ASP A 86 -18.28 -5.02 -5.36
C ASP A 86 -16.78 -4.92 -5.64
N CYS A 87 -16.06 -4.20 -4.78
CA CYS A 87 -14.61 -4.11 -4.78
C CYS A 87 -14.07 -4.22 -3.35
N ILE A 88 -12.88 -4.77 -3.22
CA ILE A 88 -12.16 -4.87 -1.96
C ILE A 88 -10.87 -4.07 -2.12
N VAL A 89 -10.62 -3.09 -1.25
CA VAL A 89 -9.48 -2.20 -1.37
C VAL A 89 -8.61 -2.29 -0.13
N GLY A 90 -7.32 -2.54 -0.31
CA GLY A 90 -6.35 -2.60 0.79
C GLY A 90 -5.08 -1.80 0.51
N PRO A 91 -4.51 -1.10 1.52
CA PRO A 91 -3.33 -0.25 1.37
C PRO A 91 -2.03 -1.06 1.47
N THR A 92 -1.93 -2.19 0.77
CA THR A 92 -0.75 -3.07 0.88
C THR A 92 -0.65 -4.01 -0.32
N GLY A 93 0.35 -3.83 -1.15
CA GLY A 93 0.57 -4.67 -2.33
C GLY A 93 0.85 -6.13 -2.01
N SER A 94 1.56 -6.41 -0.91
CA SER A 94 1.90 -7.79 -0.52
C SER A 94 0.68 -8.60 -0.12
N CYS A 95 -0.22 -8.05 0.69
CA CYS A 95 -1.43 -8.74 1.11
C CYS A 95 -2.46 -8.87 -0.02
N VAL A 96 -2.63 -7.83 -0.86
CA VAL A 96 -3.48 -7.91 -2.06
C VAL A 96 -2.97 -8.96 -3.03
N LYS A 97 -1.65 -9.02 -3.25
CA LYS A 97 -1.03 -10.08 -4.05
C LYS A 97 -1.34 -11.48 -3.49
N GLN A 98 -1.29 -11.67 -2.16
CA GLN A 98 -1.63 -12.92 -1.51
C GLN A 98 -3.06 -13.35 -1.86
N VAL A 99 -4.03 -12.45 -1.69
CA VAL A 99 -5.44 -12.73 -2.00
C VAL A 99 -5.62 -13.10 -3.48
N ARG A 100 -5.07 -12.30 -4.39
CA ARG A 100 -5.29 -12.48 -5.84
C ARG A 100 -4.62 -13.71 -6.42
N HIS A 101 -3.41 -14.04 -5.95
CA HIS A 101 -2.56 -15.01 -6.61
C HIS A 101 -2.24 -16.26 -5.79
N HIS A 102 -2.55 -16.28 -4.49
CA HIS A 102 -2.14 -17.35 -3.59
C HIS A 102 -3.27 -17.89 -2.69
N PHE A 103 -4.54 -17.59 -2.98
CA PHE A 103 -5.69 -18.23 -2.34
C PHE A 103 -5.98 -19.57 -3.02
N ASP A 104 -5.02 -20.49 -2.94
CA ASP A 104 -5.05 -21.77 -3.65
C ASP A 104 -5.24 -22.98 -2.70
N THR A 105 -5.27 -22.74 -1.38
CA THR A 105 -5.46 -23.80 -0.38
C THR A 105 -6.92 -24.15 -0.13
N ILE A 106 -7.85 -23.38 -0.67
CA ILE A 106 -9.30 -23.58 -0.53
C ILE A 106 -9.96 -23.87 -1.89
N GLU A 107 -11.15 -24.49 -1.85
CA GLU A 107 -11.95 -24.76 -3.05
C GLU A 107 -12.28 -23.45 -3.78
N GLN A 108 -12.04 -23.43 -5.10
CA GLN A 108 -12.23 -22.26 -5.95
C GLN A 108 -13.73 -22.08 -6.32
N THR A 109 -14.55 -21.73 -5.35
CA THR A 109 -15.97 -21.40 -5.51
C THR A 109 -16.16 -20.08 -6.26
N ASP A 110 -17.39 -19.74 -6.67
CA ASP A 110 -17.69 -18.44 -7.27
C ASP A 110 -17.37 -17.27 -6.34
N ALA A 111 -17.61 -17.42 -5.05
CA ALA A 111 -17.28 -16.42 -4.03
C ALA A 111 -15.74 -16.20 -3.94
N VAL A 112 -14.95 -17.27 -3.94
CA VAL A 112 -13.49 -17.18 -3.93
C VAL A 112 -12.98 -16.50 -5.20
N ARG A 113 -13.50 -16.88 -6.37
CA ARG A 113 -13.14 -16.25 -7.64
C ARG A 113 -13.50 -14.76 -7.66
N HIS A 114 -14.69 -14.41 -7.16
CA HIS A 114 -15.12 -13.02 -7.04
C HIS A 114 -14.15 -12.20 -6.18
N VAL A 115 -13.87 -12.65 -4.96
CA VAL A 115 -12.96 -11.98 -4.03
C VAL A 115 -11.56 -11.80 -4.63
N ARG A 116 -10.99 -12.85 -5.26
CA ARG A 116 -9.67 -12.80 -5.91
C ARG A 116 -9.64 -11.76 -7.04
N GLN A 117 -10.68 -11.69 -7.85
CA GLN A 117 -10.75 -10.80 -9.02
C GLN A 117 -11.03 -9.33 -8.67
N HIS A 118 -11.71 -9.08 -7.53
CA HIS A 118 -12.17 -7.75 -7.15
C HIS A 118 -11.40 -7.17 -5.94
N THR A 119 -10.29 -7.79 -5.55
CA THR A 119 -9.39 -7.24 -4.54
C THR A 119 -8.31 -6.42 -5.22
N TYR A 120 -8.24 -5.14 -4.87
CA TYR A 120 -7.32 -4.15 -5.45
C TYR A 120 -6.41 -3.55 -4.38
N GLU A 121 -5.19 -3.27 -4.77
CA GLU A 121 -4.32 -2.40 -3.99
C GLU A 121 -4.83 -0.95 -4.12
N LEU A 122 -4.67 -0.15 -3.07
CA LEU A 122 -5.20 1.22 -3.02
C LEU A 122 -4.80 2.06 -4.25
N VAL A 123 -3.52 2.06 -4.61
CA VAL A 123 -3.02 2.83 -5.78
C VAL A 123 -3.64 2.31 -7.08
N GLU A 124 -3.73 0.98 -7.24
CA GLU A 124 -4.39 0.36 -8.39
C GLU A 124 -5.85 0.81 -8.49
N PHE A 125 -6.57 0.74 -7.37
CA PHE A 125 -7.96 1.16 -7.31
C PHE A 125 -8.14 2.64 -7.68
N LEU A 126 -7.35 3.52 -7.09
CA LEU A 126 -7.42 4.97 -7.33
C LEU A 126 -7.07 5.33 -8.78
N HIS A 127 -6.06 4.66 -9.35
CA HIS A 127 -5.55 4.95 -10.69
C HIS A 127 -6.44 4.34 -11.78
N ASP A 128 -6.74 3.04 -11.70
CA ASP A 128 -7.37 2.28 -12.80
C ASP A 128 -8.89 2.24 -12.70
N ILE A 129 -9.45 2.15 -11.48
CA ILE A 129 -10.88 1.95 -11.26
C ILE A 129 -11.57 3.29 -10.99
N ALA A 130 -11.15 4.00 -9.95
CA ALA A 130 -11.69 5.31 -9.59
C ALA A 130 -11.23 6.42 -10.54
N LYS A 131 -10.09 6.24 -11.22
CA LYS A 131 -9.49 7.19 -12.20
C LYS A 131 -9.38 8.60 -11.64
N VAL A 132 -8.86 8.71 -10.43
CA VAL A 132 -8.75 9.98 -9.69
C VAL A 132 -7.86 10.96 -10.46
N GLN A 133 -8.36 12.16 -10.73
CA GLN A 133 -7.67 13.15 -11.53
C GLN A 133 -6.78 14.08 -10.69
N ASP A 134 -7.19 14.41 -9.47
CA ASP A 134 -6.47 15.31 -8.56
C ASP A 134 -6.80 15.00 -7.09
N PHE A 135 -6.01 15.63 -6.19
CA PHE A 135 -6.20 15.59 -4.74
C PHE A 135 -6.16 17.04 -4.21
N PRO A 136 -7.21 17.85 -4.43
CA PRO A 136 -7.19 19.29 -4.16
C PRO A 136 -7.01 19.63 -2.68
N TRP A 137 -7.22 18.66 -1.79
CA TRP A 137 -7.02 18.79 -0.35
C TRP A 137 -5.63 18.41 0.12
N ALA A 138 -4.81 17.75 -0.75
CA ALA A 138 -3.51 17.21 -0.36
C ALA A 138 -2.37 18.18 -0.70
N GLU A 139 -1.58 18.52 0.31
CA GLU A 139 -0.36 19.31 0.16
C GLU A 139 0.77 18.64 0.94
N PHE A 140 1.91 18.40 0.27
CA PHE A 140 3.07 17.73 0.87
C PHE A 140 4.37 18.30 0.29
N PRO A 141 4.82 19.50 0.74
CA PRO A 141 5.93 20.23 0.17
C PRO A 141 7.30 19.66 0.61
N HIS A 142 7.56 18.40 0.24
CA HIS A 142 8.77 17.67 0.62
C HIS A 142 9.34 16.90 -0.56
N SER A 143 10.66 16.62 -0.49
CA SER A 143 11.33 15.70 -1.40
C SER A 143 11.08 14.26 -0.96
N VAL A 144 10.53 13.45 -1.87
CA VAL A 144 10.07 12.10 -1.61
C VAL A 144 10.78 11.09 -2.50
N GLY A 145 11.44 10.12 -1.88
CA GLY A 145 11.94 8.95 -2.58
C GLY A 145 10.86 7.85 -2.58
N LEU A 146 10.37 7.48 -3.75
CA LEU A 146 9.34 6.45 -3.86
C LEU A 146 9.95 5.05 -3.81
N HIS A 147 9.60 4.28 -2.79
CA HIS A 147 9.87 2.84 -2.74
C HIS A 147 8.69 2.06 -3.31
N ASN A 148 8.82 1.56 -4.52
CA ASN A 148 7.88 0.61 -5.09
C ASN A 148 8.15 -0.79 -4.52
N SER A 149 7.17 -1.40 -3.84
CA SER A 149 7.34 -2.76 -3.33
C SER A 149 7.42 -3.78 -4.48
N CYS A 150 8.22 -4.84 -4.29
CA CYS A 150 8.31 -5.91 -5.29
C CYS A 150 6.95 -6.58 -5.57
N SER A 151 6.08 -6.67 -4.55
CA SER A 151 4.70 -7.16 -4.72
C SER A 151 3.86 -6.25 -5.59
N SER A 152 3.98 -4.93 -5.41
CA SER A 152 3.26 -3.95 -6.22
C SER A 152 3.75 -3.94 -7.67
N ILE A 153 5.08 -3.94 -7.89
CA ILE A 153 5.64 -3.89 -9.25
C ILE A 153 5.44 -5.21 -9.98
N ARG A 154 6.02 -6.31 -9.44
CA ARG A 154 6.11 -7.61 -10.13
C ARG A 154 4.89 -8.49 -9.91
N GLY A 155 4.20 -8.31 -8.78
CA GLY A 155 3.00 -9.07 -8.46
C GLY A 155 1.72 -8.47 -9.02
N LEU A 156 1.56 -7.15 -8.93
CA LEU A 156 0.32 -6.46 -9.30
C LEU A 156 0.45 -5.56 -10.53
N GLY A 157 1.66 -5.37 -11.07
CA GLY A 157 1.86 -4.55 -12.27
C GLY A 157 1.58 -3.06 -12.07
N LEU A 158 1.91 -2.50 -10.89
CA LEU A 158 1.67 -1.07 -10.61
C LEU A 158 2.75 -0.15 -11.20
N ALA A 159 3.90 -0.70 -11.55
CA ALA A 159 4.95 -0.01 -12.28
C ALA A 159 5.70 -0.99 -13.17
N LYS A 160 6.38 -0.48 -14.18
CA LYS A 160 7.24 -1.31 -15.04
C LYS A 160 8.55 -1.62 -14.33
N PRO A 161 8.87 -2.91 -14.08
CA PRO A 161 10.17 -3.27 -13.54
C PRO A 161 11.28 -3.12 -14.56
N SER A 162 12.51 -2.91 -14.09
CA SER A 162 13.68 -2.62 -14.94
C SER A 162 14.07 -3.79 -15.87
N GLU A 163 13.77 -5.02 -15.48
CA GLU A 163 14.05 -6.22 -16.27
C GLU A 163 13.11 -6.42 -17.47
N ILE A 164 12.02 -5.65 -17.56
CA ILE A 164 11.04 -5.77 -18.67
C ILE A 164 11.24 -4.62 -19.65
N MET A 165 11.39 -4.94 -20.95
CA MET A 165 11.44 -3.95 -22.01
C MET A 165 10.06 -3.31 -22.24
N GLY A 166 10.03 -2.04 -22.67
CA GLY A 166 8.80 -1.33 -23.02
C GLY A 166 8.74 0.08 -22.42
N THR A 167 7.63 0.77 -22.65
CA THR A 167 7.42 2.14 -22.14
C THR A 167 7.37 2.14 -20.63
N PRO A 168 8.14 2.99 -19.94
CA PRO A 168 8.04 3.15 -18.48
C PRO A 168 6.67 3.66 -18.07
N PHE A 169 6.18 3.14 -16.94
CA PHE A 169 5.01 3.67 -16.24
C PHE A 169 5.14 3.40 -14.74
N ASN A 170 4.47 4.21 -13.92
CA ASN A 170 4.43 4.05 -12.47
C ASN A 170 3.18 4.70 -11.90
N LYS A 171 2.14 3.91 -11.65
CA LYS A 171 0.84 4.38 -11.16
C LYS A 171 0.94 5.11 -9.82
N THR A 172 1.87 4.69 -8.94
CA THR A 172 2.10 5.37 -7.66
C THR A 172 2.69 6.77 -7.87
N ALA A 173 3.67 6.89 -8.75
CA ALA A 173 4.24 8.19 -9.10
C ALA A 173 3.20 9.11 -9.74
N ASP A 174 2.41 8.58 -10.68
CA ASP A 174 1.35 9.32 -11.37
C ASP A 174 0.31 9.93 -10.40
N LEU A 175 0.01 9.25 -9.29
CA LEU A 175 -0.88 9.78 -8.26
C LEU A 175 -0.16 10.78 -7.34
N LEU A 176 1.08 10.51 -6.93
CA LEU A 176 1.84 11.41 -6.05
C LEU A 176 2.20 12.74 -6.71
N GLU A 177 2.45 12.75 -8.01
CA GLU A 177 2.71 13.97 -8.80
C GLU A 177 1.51 14.94 -8.85
N LYS A 178 0.30 14.46 -8.50
CA LYS A 178 -0.90 15.29 -8.38
C LYS A 178 -0.99 16.00 -7.01
N VAL A 179 -0.12 15.68 -6.06
CA VAL A 179 -0.12 16.27 -4.72
C VAL A 179 0.68 17.57 -4.73
N LYS A 180 0.08 18.65 -4.25
CA LYS A 180 0.69 19.97 -4.27
C LYS A 180 1.99 20.03 -3.47
N GLY A 181 3.05 20.52 -4.10
CA GLY A 181 4.36 20.75 -3.49
C GLY A 181 5.24 19.50 -3.34
N LEU A 182 4.74 18.29 -3.62
CA LEU A 182 5.53 17.07 -3.58
C LEU A 182 6.52 17.03 -4.74
N VAL A 183 7.77 16.66 -4.43
CA VAL A 183 8.83 16.47 -5.43
C VAL A 183 9.35 15.04 -5.34
N LEU A 184 9.13 14.23 -6.36
CA LEU A 184 9.74 12.90 -6.45
C LEU A 184 11.22 13.03 -6.82
N VAL A 185 12.11 12.42 -6.01
CA VAL A 185 13.51 12.36 -6.33
C VAL A 185 13.82 11.10 -7.16
N PRO A 186 14.71 11.21 -8.18
CA PRO A 186 15.13 10.04 -8.94
C PRO A 186 15.99 9.13 -8.05
N LEU A 187 15.88 7.81 -8.25
CA LEU A 187 16.70 6.82 -7.56
C LEU A 187 17.59 6.09 -8.57
N ASP A 188 18.78 5.64 -8.13
CA ASP A 188 19.65 4.81 -8.97
C ASP A 188 19.01 3.44 -9.26
N ARG A 189 18.29 2.89 -8.26
CA ARG A 189 17.68 1.57 -8.28
C ARG A 189 16.23 1.61 -7.80
N PRO A 190 15.29 2.16 -8.60
CA PRO A 190 13.92 2.46 -8.16
C PRO A 190 13.12 1.22 -7.80
N ASP A 191 13.40 0.07 -8.41
CA ASP A 191 12.66 -1.19 -8.26
C ASP A 191 13.41 -2.30 -7.50
N ASP A 192 14.54 -1.97 -6.84
CA ASP A 192 15.22 -2.90 -5.93
C ASP A 192 14.35 -3.21 -4.72
N CYS A 193 14.39 -4.48 -4.30
CA CYS A 193 13.69 -4.95 -3.11
C CYS A 193 14.26 -4.33 -1.83
N CYS A 194 13.38 -4.02 -0.86
CA CYS A 194 13.80 -3.54 0.45
C CYS A 194 14.46 -4.61 1.34
N GLY A 195 14.31 -5.90 0.98
CA GLY A 195 14.87 -7.01 1.74
C GLY A 195 13.95 -7.56 2.85
N PHE A 196 12.74 -7.04 3.05
CA PHE A 196 11.83 -7.57 4.09
C PHE A 196 11.42 -9.02 3.82
N GLY A 197 10.78 -9.29 2.68
CA GLY A 197 10.41 -10.63 2.21
C GLY A 197 9.55 -11.46 3.15
N GLY A 198 8.87 -10.84 4.14
CA GLY A 198 8.08 -11.54 5.15
C GLY A 198 8.97 -12.42 6.06
N THR A 199 9.00 -13.73 5.80
CA THR A 199 9.85 -14.69 6.55
C THR A 199 11.34 -14.51 6.29
N PHE A 200 11.74 -14.00 5.13
CA PHE A 200 13.14 -13.81 4.73
C PHE A 200 13.94 -12.94 5.70
N CYS A 201 13.35 -11.88 6.25
CA CYS A 201 14.04 -11.05 7.23
C CYS A 201 14.38 -11.77 8.55
N VAL A 202 13.76 -12.93 8.80
CA VAL A 202 14.01 -13.79 9.97
C VAL A 202 14.98 -14.91 9.62
N THR A 203 14.83 -15.53 8.44
CA THR A 203 15.69 -16.65 8.00
C THR A 203 17.08 -16.18 7.57
N ASP A 204 17.15 -15.01 6.92
CA ASP A 204 18.40 -14.45 6.37
C ASP A 204 18.62 -12.99 6.80
N PRO A 205 18.67 -12.69 8.12
CA PRO A 205 18.63 -11.33 8.65
C PRO A 205 19.80 -10.46 8.19
N ALA A 206 20.97 -11.03 7.97
CA ALA A 206 22.15 -10.28 7.55
C ALA A 206 22.00 -9.77 6.10
N VAL A 207 21.50 -10.62 5.19
CA VAL A 207 21.25 -10.25 3.79
C VAL A 207 20.10 -9.26 3.69
N SER A 208 19.01 -9.54 4.40
CA SER A 208 17.83 -8.68 4.51
C SER A 208 18.20 -7.25 4.96
N ALA A 209 18.96 -7.14 6.07
CA ALA A 209 19.41 -5.86 6.58
C ALA A 209 20.33 -5.11 5.59
N ARG A 210 21.20 -5.83 4.88
CA ARG A 210 22.07 -5.24 3.86
C ARG A 210 21.26 -4.66 2.70
N MET A 211 20.29 -5.40 2.17
CA MET A 211 19.41 -4.95 1.10
C MET A 211 18.65 -3.67 1.51
N GLY A 212 18.04 -3.68 2.70
CA GLY A 212 17.33 -2.51 3.19
C GLY A 212 18.23 -1.30 3.42
N MET A 213 19.44 -1.51 3.90
CA MET A 213 20.44 -0.44 4.08
C MET A 213 20.82 0.19 2.73
N GLU A 214 21.05 -0.62 1.70
CA GLU A 214 21.38 -0.11 0.37
C GLU A 214 20.22 0.70 -0.21
N LYS A 215 18.98 0.23 0.00
CA LYS A 215 17.78 0.95 -0.44
C LYS A 215 17.63 2.30 0.28
N VAL A 216 17.75 2.33 1.62
CA VAL A 216 17.69 3.59 2.40
C VAL A 216 18.79 4.58 1.95
N ARG A 217 20.01 4.08 1.71
CA ARG A 217 21.12 4.92 1.22
C ARG A 217 20.87 5.47 -0.18
N ASP A 218 20.18 4.73 -1.05
CA ASP A 218 19.81 5.22 -2.37
C ASP A 218 18.89 6.44 -2.25
N HIS A 219 17.86 6.38 -1.41
CA HIS A 219 17.00 7.52 -1.12
C HIS A 219 17.77 8.74 -0.57
N LEU A 220 18.65 8.51 0.41
CA LEU A 220 19.44 9.57 1.04
C LEU A 220 20.41 10.26 0.06
N ARG A 221 21.07 9.47 -0.82
CA ARG A 221 21.98 10.02 -1.84
C ARG A 221 21.29 11.01 -2.77
N HIS A 222 20.01 10.80 -3.03
CA HIS A 222 19.20 11.64 -3.90
C HIS A 222 18.43 12.74 -3.16
N GLY A 223 18.73 12.95 -1.86
CA GLY A 223 18.17 14.06 -1.09
C GLY A 223 16.70 13.89 -0.70
N ALA A 224 16.23 12.66 -0.61
CA ALA A 224 14.88 12.40 -0.09
C ALA A 224 14.78 12.79 1.40
N GLU A 225 13.79 13.59 1.75
CA GLU A 225 13.40 13.87 3.14
C GLU A 225 12.51 12.75 3.68
N TYR A 226 11.71 12.14 2.81
CA TYR A 226 10.81 11.04 3.10
C TYR A 226 11.03 9.87 2.15
N ILE A 227 10.87 8.65 2.68
CA ILE A 227 10.64 7.45 1.87
C ILE A 227 9.13 7.17 1.93
N ALA A 228 8.48 7.20 0.76
CA ALA A 228 7.08 6.82 0.64
C ALA A 228 6.95 5.44 -0.02
N SER A 229 5.94 4.67 0.38
CA SER A 229 5.62 3.39 -0.25
C SER A 229 4.12 3.09 -0.13
N PRO A 230 3.54 2.34 -1.08
CA PRO A 230 2.20 1.76 -0.95
C PRO A 230 2.20 0.46 -0.12
N ASP A 231 3.30 0.07 0.50
CA ASP A 231 3.41 -1.14 1.31
C ASP A 231 4.13 -0.84 2.64
N MET A 232 3.34 -0.80 3.73
CA MET A 232 3.86 -0.46 5.05
C MET A 232 4.88 -1.47 5.58
N SER A 233 4.84 -2.73 5.13
CA SER A 233 5.82 -3.74 5.53
C SER A 233 7.24 -3.39 5.08
N CYS A 234 7.36 -2.85 3.87
CA CYS A 234 8.62 -2.34 3.34
C CYS A 234 9.11 -1.11 4.12
N LEU A 235 8.20 -0.18 4.44
CA LEU A 235 8.53 1.02 5.23
C LEU A 235 8.99 0.65 6.63
N MET A 236 8.27 -0.23 7.33
CA MET A 236 8.61 -0.72 8.66
C MET A 236 10.03 -1.32 8.69
N HIS A 237 10.37 -2.15 7.72
CA HIS A 237 11.69 -2.75 7.61
C HIS A 237 12.80 -1.70 7.40
N GLN A 238 12.62 -0.81 6.43
CA GLN A 238 13.57 0.26 6.13
C GLN A 238 13.72 1.25 7.29
N GLN A 239 12.61 1.58 7.97
CA GLN A 239 12.59 2.45 9.15
C GLN A 239 13.39 1.83 10.31
N GLY A 240 13.21 0.54 10.58
CA GLY A 240 13.97 -0.18 11.59
C GLY A 240 15.49 -0.16 11.31
N ILE A 241 15.88 -0.32 10.06
CA ILE A 241 17.27 -0.25 9.59
C ILE A 241 17.83 1.17 9.75
N ALA A 242 17.11 2.18 9.25
CA ALA A 242 17.52 3.58 9.34
C ALA A 242 17.70 4.02 10.79
N ARG A 243 16.74 3.70 11.66
CA ARG A 243 16.79 3.98 13.12
C ARG A 243 18.00 3.35 13.77
N ARG A 244 18.28 2.08 13.49
CA ARG A 244 19.45 1.35 14.04
C ARG A 244 20.77 1.94 13.57
N ALA A 245 20.81 2.48 12.36
CA ALA A 245 22.00 3.10 11.77
C ALA A 245 22.15 4.60 12.10
N GLY A 246 21.20 5.21 12.81
CA GLY A 246 21.21 6.64 13.12
C GLY A 246 21.04 7.55 11.90
N LEU A 247 20.33 7.08 10.87
CA LEU A 247 20.07 7.83 9.64
C LEU A 247 18.82 8.70 9.81
N ASP A 248 18.94 10.00 9.45
CA ASP A 248 17.83 10.97 9.56
C ASP A 248 17.03 10.98 8.24
N ILE A 249 16.06 10.10 8.14
CA ILE A 249 15.10 10.04 7.05
C ILE A 249 13.74 9.62 7.61
N LYS A 250 12.66 10.16 7.07
CA LYS A 250 11.30 9.89 7.51
C LYS A 250 10.61 8.87 6.60
N PHE A 251 9.58 8.22 7.12
CA PHE A 251 8.83 7.20 6.42
C PHE A 251 7.34 7.54 6.45
N ILE A 252 6.66 7.38 5.32
CA ILE A 252 5.25 7.71 5.19
C ILE A 252 4.55 6.79 4.18
N HIS A 253 3.34 6.35 4.50
CA HIS A 253 2.53 5.58 3.56
C HIS A 253 1.87 6.49 2.52
N VAL A 254 1.75 6.01 1.28
CA VAL A 254 1.14 6.77 0.17
C VAL A 254 -0.28 7.23 0.51
N ALA A 255 -1.08 6.40 1.20
CA ALA A 255 -2.43 6.77 1.64
C ALA A 255 -2.46 8.05 2.49
N GLN A 256 -1.49 8.23 3.39
CA GLN A 256 -1.41 9.43 4.25
C GLN A 256 -1.11 10.68 3.42
N ILE A 257 -0.23 10.58 2.43
CA ILE A 257 0.08 11.71 1.52
C ILE A 257 -1.17 12.08 0.70
N LEU A 258 -1.81 11.10 0.07
CA LEU A 258 -2.99 11.32 -0.78
C LEU A 258 -4.22 11.80 0.02
N ASN A 259 -4.33 11.39 1.30
CA ASN A 259 -5.37 11.90 2.20
C ASN A 259 -5.11 13.34 2.69
N GLY A 260 -3.88 13.87 2.57
CA GLY A 260 -3.53 15.19 3.05
C GLY A 260 -3.29 15.28 4.56
N GLY A 261 -2.86 14.21 5.20
CA GLY A 261 -2.50 14.13 6.61
C GLY A 261 -3.53 13.35 7.47
N PRO A 262 -3.31 13.25 8.78
CA PRO A 262 -2.16 13.82 9.50
C PRO A 262 -0.83 13.16 9.16
N PHE A 263 0.23 13.96 9.22
CA PHE A 263 1.59 13.47 8.91
C PHE A 263 2.37 13.16 10.19
N PRO A 264 3.25 12.15 10.21
CA PRO A 264 4.09 11.84 11.37
C PRO A 264 4.92 13.07 11.78
N GLN A 265 4.80 13.51 13.03
CA GLN A 265 5.58 14.61 13.58
C GLN A 265 7.04 14.18 13.85
N ARG A 266 7.99 15.15 13.81
CA ARG A 266 9.37 14.88 14.22
C ARG A 266 9.40 14.42 15.69
N GLY A 267 9.80 13.18 15.94
CA GLY A 267 9.99 12.64 17.29
C GLY A 267 8.88 11.72 17.81
N GLU A 268 7.78 11.57 17.11
CA GLU A 268 6.80 10.51 17.41
C GLU A 268 7.29 9.17 16.82
N SER A 269 8.24 8.56 17.51
CA SER A 269 8.50 7.14 17.34
C SER A 269 7.31 6.40 17.95
N ILE A 270 6.71 5.52 17.18
CA ILE A 270 5.78 4.51 17.69
C ILE A 270 6.47 3.83 18.88
N GLN A 271 5.89 4.00 20.09
CA GLN A 271 6.36 3.39 21.33
C GLN A 271 6.09 1.89 21.31
#